data_5539d52c469ff054c6dee9a46b2f21a9
#
_entry.id   5539d52c469ff054c6dee9a46b2f21a9
#
_cell.length_a   1.000
_cell.length_b   1.000
_cell.length_c   1.000
_cell.angle_alpha   90.00
_cell.angle_beta   90.00
_cell.angle_gamma   90.00
#
_symmetry.space_group_name_H-M   'P 1'
#
loop_
_entity.id
_entity.type
_entity.pdbx_description
1 polymer ?
#
loop_
_entity_poly.entity_id
_entity_poly.type
_entity_poly.pdbx_seq_one_letter_code
_entity_poly.pdbx_strand_id
1 'polypeptide(L)'
;MARFFDEWQIGDRIEHALRRTVTETDNLLFTTLTHNTQPLHLDAEAARASEFGQILVNGTYTFSLMIGITVADTTAGSLVANLGYDKLTMPKPVFLGDTLRASSEVVELRPSKSRPGQGIVTWRHQMHNQRDELVCECLRSALLRSRSA
;
A
#
# COMPACT_ATOMS: atom_id res chain seq x y z
N MET A 1 -4.05 7.19 16.35
CA MET A 1 -2.81 7.16 17.17
C MET A 1 -2.11 5.86 16.86
N ALA A 2 -0.82 5.89 16.58
CA ALA A 2 -0.05 4.69 16.24
C ALA A 2 -0.16 3.63 17.32
N ARG A 3 -0.35 2.38 16.90
CA ARG A 3 -0.40 1.21 17.80
C ARG A 3 0.98 0.56 17.91
N PHE A 4 1.30 0.07 19.11
CA PHE A 4 2.49 -0.71 19.38
C PHE A 4 2.20 -2.21 19.21
N PHE A 5 3.25 -3.05 19.19
CA PHE A 5 3.08 -4.49 18.92
C PHE A 5 2.05 -5.15 19.86
N ASP A 6 2.13 -4.84 21.16
CA ASP A 6 1.26 -5.39 22.23
C ASP A 6 -0.19 -4.87 22.22
N GLU A 7 -0.51 -3.93 21.33
CA GLU A 7 -1.85 -3.37 21.16
C GLU A 7 -2.60 -3.96 19.93
N TRP A 8 -1.97 -4.87 19.21
CA TRP A 8 -2.58 -5.53 18.05
C TRP A 8 -3.14 -6.90 18.36
N GLN A 9 -4.19 -7.30 17.68
CA GLN A 9 -4.77 -8.63 17.72
C GLN A 9 -4.99 -9.16 16.30
N ILE A 10 -4.88 -10.49 16.12
CA ILE A 10 -5.22 -11.11 14.83
C ILE A 10 -6.70 -10.85 14.53
N GLY A 11 -6.98 -10.41 13.30
CA GLY A 11 -8.32 -10.03 12.85
C GLY A 11 -8.65 -8.55 13.06
N ASP A 12 -7.80 -7.76 13.72
CA ASP A 12 -7.98 -6.30 13.78
C ASP A 12 -8.04 -5.73 12.37
N ARG A 13 -9.05 -4.90 12.12
CA ARG A 13 -9.30 -4.25 10.84
C ARG A 13 -9.30 -2.74 10.97
N ILE A 14 -8.78 -2.07 9.95
CA ILE A 14 -8.78 -0.62 9.81
C ILE A 14 -9.24 -0.27 8.39
N GLU A 15 -10.29 0.53 8.29
CA GLU A 15 -10.59 1.30 7.09
C GLU A 15 -9.89 2.66 7.24
N HIS A 16 -8.87 2.92 6.40
CA HIS A 16 -8.10 4.15 6.52
C HIS A 16 -8.90 5.34 6.02
N ALA A 17 -8.94 6.41 6.82
CA ALA A 17 -9.71 7.61 6.48
C ALA A 17 -9.15 8.37 5.27
N LEU A 18 -7.82 8.25 5.04
CA LEU A 18 -7.17 8.93 3.93
C LEU A 18 -7.56 8.32 2.58
N ARG A 19 -7.98 9.17 1.65
CA ARG A 19 -8.31 8.83 0.27
C ARG A 19 -7.49 9.71 -0.67
N ARG A 20 -7.19 9.20 -1.86
CA ARG A 20 -6.41 9.95 -2.84
C ARG A 20 -6.99 9.77 -4.24
N THR A 21 -7.34 10.88 -4.91
CA THR A 21 -7.57 10.88 -6.35
C THR A 21 -6.23 10.97 -7.06
N VAL A 22 -5.97 10.00 -7.95
CA VAL A 22 -4.73 9.93 -8.73
C VAL A 22 -4.76 11.00 -9.83
N THR A 23 -3.75 11.85 -9.83
CA THR A 23 -3.59 12.90 -10.85
C THR A 23 -2.55 12.50 -11.89
N GLU A 24 -2.57 13.19 -13.05
CA GLU A 24 -1.54 13.04 -14.07
C GLU A 24 -0.14 13.36 -13.50
N THR A 25 -0.04 14.40 -12.68
CA THR A 25 1.22 14.78 -12.02
C THR A 25 1.74 13.66 -11.13
N ASP A 26 0.90 13.01 -10.34
CA ASP A 26 1.29 11.89 -9.48
C ASP A 26 1.94 10.77 -10.31
N ASN A 27 1.27 10.35 -11.37
CA ASN A 27 1.74 9.27 -12.24
C ASN A 27 3.01 9.64 -12.99
N LEU A 28 3.05 10.82 -13.62
CA LEU A 28 4.19 11.31 -14.39
C LEU A 28 5.43 11.45 -13.51
N LEU A 29 5.29 12.13 -12.36
CA LEU A 29 6.41 12.37 -11.44
C LEU A 29 6.99 11.05 -10.90
N PHE A 30 6.15 10.15 -10.40
CA PHE A 30 6.58 8.87 -9.88
C PHE A 30 7.26 8.01 -10.97
N THR A 31 6.65 7.93 -12.14
CA THR A 31 7.14 7.11 -13.25
C THR A 31 8.50 7.61 -13.75
N THR A 32 8.69 8.93 -13.84
CA THR A 32 9.97 9.52 -14.28
C THR A 32 11.05 9.41 -13.20
N LEU A 33 10.73 9.63 -11.93
CA LEU A 33 11.67 9.49 -10.82
C LEU A 33 12.19 8.04 -10.65
N THR A 34 11.38 7.07 -11.02
CA THR A 34 11.73 5.63 -10.95
C THR A 34 12.31 5.09 -12.26
N HIS A 35 12.59 5.95 -13.24
CA HIS A 35 13.14 5.59 -14.56
C HIS A 35 12.30 4.53 -15.31
N ASN A 36 10.99 4.47 -15.08
CA ASN A 36 10.10 3.58 -15.82
C ASN A 36 9.74 4.23 -17.16
N THR A 37 10.18 3.63 -18.26
CA THR A 37 10.00 4.16 -19.63
C THR A 37 8.83 3.50 -20.37
N GLN A 38 7.96 2.75 -19.67
CA GLN A 38 6.86 2.04 -20.32
C GLN A 38 5.86 3.03 -20.93
N PRO A 39 5.63 2.98 -22.27
CA PRO A 39 4.76 3.94 -22.95
C PRO A 39 3.32 3.98 -22.43
N LEU A 40 2.79 2.86 -21.91
CA LEU A 40 1.45 2.83 -21.31
C LEU A 40 1.22 3.87 -20.21
N HIS A 41 2.30 4.31 -19.54
CA HIS A 41 2.23 5.29 -18.47
C HIS A 41 2.52 6.73 -18.91
N LEU A 42 3.14 6.93 -20.07
CA LEU A 42 3.75 8.21 -20.47
C LEU A 42 3.28 8.73 -21.82
N ASP A 43 2.88 7.84 -22.72
CA ASP A 43 2.50 8.17 -24.09
C ASP A 43 1.01 7.96 -24.30
N ALA A 44 0.27 9.07 -24.43
CA ALA A 44 -1.18 9.02 -24.54
C ALA A 44 -1.65 8.34 -25.86
N GLU A 45 -0.87 8.45 -26.96
CA GLU A 45 -1.21 7.80 -28.23
C GLU A 45 -0.99 6.29 -28.16
N ALA A 46 0.15 5.85 -27.56
CA ALA A 46 0.41 4.45 -27.35
C ALA A 46 -0.63 3.82 -26.38
N ALA A 47 -0.98 4.53 -25.31
CA ALA A 47 -1.98 4.10 -24.36
C ALA A 47 -3.39 3.99 -24.98
N ARG A 48 -3.76 4.94 -25.84
CA ARG A 48 -5.05 4.92 -26.57
C ARG A 48 -5.15 3.72 -27.51
N ALA A 49 -4.03 3.33 -28.13
CA ALA A 49 -3.98 2.16 -29.02
C ALA A 49 -3.94 0.83 -28.28
N SER A 50 -3.73 0.83 -26.96
CA SER A 50 -3.70 -0.38 -26.13
C SER A 50 -5.10 -0.87 -25.76
N GLU A 51 -5.18 -2.07 -25.17
CA GLU A 51 -6.43 -2.60 -24.61
C GLU A 51 -7.05 -1.73 -23.52
N PHE A 52 -6.27 -0.83 -22.88
CA PHE A 52 -6.75 0.06 -21.83
C PHE A 52 -7.42 1.34 -22.39
N GLY A 53 -7.10 1.74 -23.61
CA GLY A 53 -7.69 2.91 -24.27
C GLY A 53 -7.30 4.27 -23.68
N GLN A 54 -6.45 4.31 -22.66
CA GLN A 54 -6.03 5.51 -21.95
C GLN A 54 -4.75 5.24 -21.12
N ILE A 55 -4.13 6.31 -20.61
CA ILE A 55 -2.97 6.20 -19.72
C ILE A 55 -3.28 5.29 -18.52
N LEU A 56 -2.48 4.25 -18.40
CA LEU A 56 -2.48 3.35 -17.24
C LEU A 56 -1.59 3.94 -16.15
N VAL A 57 -2.09 4.07 -14.93
CA VAL A 57 -1.28 4.48 -13.78
C VAL A 57 -0.24 3.42 -13.46
N ASN A 58 0.99 3.85 -13.17
CA ASN A 58 2.09 2.96 -12.78
C ASN A 58 1.69 2.12 -11.55
N GLY A 59 1.72 0.80 -11.68
CA GLY A 59 1.29 -0.10 -10.62
C GLY A 59 2.14 0.03 -9.35
N THR A 60 3.44 0.32 -9.48
CA THR A 60 4.30 0.55 -8.31
C THR A 60 3.97 1.86 -7.59
N TYR A 61 3.45 2.88 -8.29
CA TYR A 61 2.84 4.05 -7.65
C TYR A 61 1.63 3.65 -6.80
N THR A 62 0.71 2.87 -7.37
CA THR A 62 -0.49 2.39 -6.65
C THR A 62 -0.11 1.62 -5.40
N PHE A 63 0.86 0.71 -5.49
CA PHE A 63 1.41 -0.03 -4.36
C PHE A 63 2.02 0.90 -3.30
N SER A 64 2.88 1.82 -3.71
CA SER A 64 3.54 2.77 -2.79
C SER A 64 2.53 3.67 -2.09
N LEU A 65 1.50 4.13 -2.80
CA LEU A 65 0.39 4.91 -2.24
C LEU A 65 -0.40 4.10 -1.22
N MET A 66 -0.72 2.83 -1.52
CA MET A 66 -1.37 1.92 -0.57
C MET A 66 -0.61 1.85 0.74
N ILE A 67 0.69 1.57 0.68
CA ILE A 67 1.52 1.51 1.88
C ILE A 67 1.55 2.86 2.61
N GLY A 68 1.74 3.96 1.88
CA GLY A 68 1.77 5.31 2.46
C GLY A 68 0.51 5.66 3.25
N ILE A 69 -0.67 5.35 2.70
CA ILE A 69 -1.97 5.58 3.36
C ILE A 69 -2.06 4.83 4.70
N THR A 70 -1.50 3.62 4.79
CA THR A 70 -1.61 2.79 6.00
C THR A 70 -0.71 3.23 7.15
N VAL A 71 0.35 4.00 6.88
CA VAL A 71 1.43 4.29 7.84
C VAL A 71 0.92 4.96 9.12
N ALA A 72 0.07 5.97 9.00
CA ALA A 72 -0.40 6.75 10.14
C ALA A 72 -1.15 5.89 11.19
N ASP A 73 -1.88 4.88 10.73
CA ASP A 73 -2.72 4.04 11.59
C ASP A 73 -2.05 2.73 11.99
N THR A 74 -0.97 2.33 11.29
CA THR A 74 -0.34 1.03 11.52
C THR A 74 1.04 1.12 12.17
N THR A 75 1.95 1.92 11.62
CA THR A 75 3.38 1.85 11.97
C THR A 75 3.99 3.17 12.46
N ALA A 76 3.33 4.32 12.27
CA ALA A 76 3.89 5.60 12.69
C ALA A 76 4.14 5.61 14.21
N GLY A 77 5.39 5.86 14.62
CA GLY A 77 5.79 5.94 16.02
C GLY A 77 6.19 4.60 16.68
N SER A 78 5.83 3.45 16.10
CA SER A 78 6.19 2.12 16.65
C SER A 78 7.14 1.32 15.76
N LEU A 79 7.31 1.70 14.50
CA LEU A 79 8.14 0.98 13.54
C LEU A 79 9.61 0.92 13.95
N VAL A 80 10.17 -0.29 13.91
CA VAL A 80 11.62 -0.52 13.98
C VAL A 80 12.16 -0.77 12.57
N ALA A 81 11.53 -1.69 11.82
CA ALA A 81 11.92 -2.01 10.46
C ALA A 81 10.76 -2.59 9.65
N ASN A 82 10.70 -2.23 8.37
CA ASN A 82 9.87 -2.93 7.40
C ASN A 82 10.63 -4.17 6.93
N LEU A 83 10.03 -5.35 7.04
CA LEU A 83 10.72 -6.62 6.77
C LEU A 83 10.48 -7.13 5.34
N GLY A 84 9.40 -6.69 4.71
CA GLY A 84 9.12 -7.07 3.33
C GLY A 84 7.63 -7.15 2.99
N TYR A 85 7.41 -7.53 1.75
CA TYR A 85 6.08 -7.65 1.13
C TYR A 85 5.98 -9.00 0.42
N ASP A 86 4.86 -9.67 0.62
CA ASP A 86 4.53 -10.93 -0.04
C ASP A 86 3.19 -10.83 -0.76
N LYS A 87 2.99 -11.70 -1.75
CA LYS A 87 1.72 -11.84 -2.48
C LYS A 87 1.18 -10.51 -3.02
N LEU A 88 2.09 -9.65 -3.51
CA LEU A 88 1.70 -8.41 -4.16
C LEU A 88 1.00 -8.71 -5.48
N THR A 89 -0.25 -8.28 -5.60
CA THR A 89 -1.06 -8.41 -6.81
C THR A 89 -1.76 -7.11 -7.18
N MET A 90 -2.04 -6.95 -8.46
CA MET A 90 -2.75 -5.79 -9.04
C MET A 90 -3.87 -6.30 -9.94
N PRO A 91 -5.02 -6.74 -9.36
CA PRO A 91 -6.05 -7.45 -10.11
C PRO A 91 -6.79 -6.59 -11.14
N LYS A 92 -6.86 -5.28 -10.92
CA LYS A 92 -7.53 -4.32 -11.79
C LYS A 92 -6.63 -3.11 -12.05
N PRO A 93 -6.70 -2.53 -13.25
CA PRO A 93 -5.95 -1.31 -13.59
C PRO A 93 -6.45 -0.11 -12.81
N VAL A 94 -5.56 0.87 -12.61
CA VAL A 94 -5.87 2.20 -12.10
C VAL A 94 -5.66 3.20 -13.22
N PHE A 95 -6.58 4.14 -13.36
CA PHE A 95 -6.54 5.20 -14.35
C PHE A 95 -6.46 6.58 -13.68
N LEU A 96 -6.00 7.57 -14.42
CA LEU A 96 -6.02 8.96 -13.98
C LEU A 96 -7.46 9.37 -13.62
N GLY A 97 -7.61 10.02 -12.45
CA GLY A 97 -8.91 10.39 -11.91
C GLY A 97 -9.56 9.35 -11.00
N ASP A 98 -9.05 8.12 -10.91
CA ASP A 98 -9.53 7.15 -9.94
C ASP A 98 -9.23 7.64 -8.51
N THR A 99 -10.19 7.45 -7.61
CA THR A 99 -10.04 7.78 -6.18
C THR A 99 -9.84 6.49 -5.39
N LEU A 100 -8.68 6.40 -4.75
CA LEU A 100 -8.22 5.20 -4.08
C LEU A 100 -8.38 5.33 -2.56
N ARG A 101 -8.74 4.22 -1.92
CA ARG A 101 -8.82 4.05 -0.47
C ARG A 101 -8.21 2.73 -0.07
N ALA A 102 -7.68 2.65 1.15
CA ALA A 102 -7.03 1.45 1.63
C ALA A 102 -7.66 0.92 2.91
N SER A 103 -7.54 -0.39 3.10
CA SER A 103 -7.86 -1.08 4.35
C SER A 103 -6.71 -2.00 4.76
N SER A 104 -6.67 -2.35 6.04
CA SER A 104 -5.67 -3.25 6.60
C SER A 104 -6.32 -4.24 7.56
N GLU A 105 -5.85 -5.49 7.54
CA GLU A 105 -6.26 -6.54 8.46
C GLU A 105 -5.02 -7.24 9.01
N VAL A 106 -4.93 -7.40 10.32
CA VAL A 106 -3.85 -8.18 10.97
C VAL A 106 -4.09 -9.67 10.72
N VAL A 107 -3.16 -10.31 10.03
CA VAL A 107 -3.26 -11.74 9.70
C VAL A 107 -2.27 -12.61 10.46
N GLU A 108 -1.18 -12.02 10.99
CA GLU A 108 -0.21 -12.73 11.82
C GLU A 108 0.42 -11.79 12.85
N LEU A 109 0.64 -12.32 14.03
CA LEU A 109 1.37 -11.67 15.15
C LEU A 109 2.35 -12.67 15.74
N ARG A 110 3.60 -12.26 15.94
CA ARG A 110 4.56 -13.06 16.69
C ARG A 110 5.60 -12.20 17.39
N PRO A 111 5.95 -12.52 18.66
CA PRO A 111 7.08 -11.88 19.32
C PRO A 111 8.38 -12.09 18.55
N SER A 112 9.28 -11.12 18.61
CA SER A 112 10.62 -11.29 18.05
C SER A 112 11.44 -12.24 18.91
N LYS A 113 12.06 -13.25 18.27
CA LYS A 113 12.93 -14.20 18.99
C LYS A 113 14.27 -13.60 19.42
N SER A 114 14.75 -12.61 18.67
CA SER A 114 16.08 -12.02 18.85
C SER A 114 16.07 -10.62 19.49
N ARG A 115 14.89 -10.01 19.63
CA ARG A 115 14.75 -8.63 20.14
C ARG A 115 13.62 -8.56 21.17
N PRO A 116 13.95 -8.73 22.47
CA PRO A 116 12.95 -8.57 23.54
C PRO A 116 12.25 -7.21 23.45
N GLY A 117 10.98 -7.15 23.81
CA GLY A 117 10.18 -5.93 23.73
C GLY A 117 9.77 -5.51 22.31
N GLN A 118 9.94 -6.40 21.33
CA GLN A 118 9.56 -6.16 19.93
C GLN A 118 8.81 -7.36 19.38
N GLY A 119 7.99 -7.13 18.37
CA GLY A 119 7.28 -8.21 17.67
C GLY A 119 7.00 -7.87 16.21
N ILE A 120 6.66 -8.90 15.46
CA ILE A 120 6.37 -8.81 14.04
C ILE A 120 4.86 -8.86 13.87
N VAL A 121 4.34 -7.88 13.15
CA VAL A 121 2.96 -7.83 12.70
C VAL A 121 2.95 -8.02 11.20
N THR A 122 2.08 -8.90 10.72
CA THR A 122 1.80 -9.04 9.29
C THR A 122 0.36 -8.58 9.02
N TRP A 123 0.23 -7.60 8.16
CA TRP A 123 -1.06 -7.11 7.67
C TRP A 123 -1.31 -7.57 6.25
N ARG A 124 -2.57 -7.88 5.94
CA ARG A 124 -3.10 -7.80 4.59
C ARG A 124 -3.54 -6.37 4.34
N HIS A 125 -2.89 -5.70 3.38
CA HIS A 125 -3.33 -4.40 2.88
C HIS A 125 -4.09 -4.59 1.57
N GLN A 126 -5.22 -3.90 1.43
CA GLN A 126 -6.03 -3.87 0.22
C GLN A 126 -6.30 -2.43 -0.19
N MET A 127 -6.25 -2.16 -1.49
CA MET A 127 -6.62 -0.87 -2.06
C MET A 127 -7.75 -1.05 -3.07
N HIS A 128 -8.78 -0.22 -2.93
CA HIS A 128 -9.94 -0.21 -3.80
C HIS A 128 -10.10 1.16 -4.46
N ASN A 129 -10.66 1.17 -5.68
CA ASN A 129 -11.07 2.39 -6.34
C ASN A 129 -12.50 2.81 -5.92
N GLN A 130 -13.03 3.87 -6.53
CA GLN A 130 -14.37 4.40 -6.25
C GLN A 130 -15.53 3.48 -6.65
N ARG A 131 -15.27 2.44 -7.44
CA ARG A 131 -16.23 1.41 -7.85
C ARG A 131 -16.14 0.14 -6.98
N ASP A 132 -15.42 0.20 -5.87
CA ASP A 132 -15.14 -0.94 -4.97
C ASP A 132 -14.37 -2.10 -5.63
N GLU A 133 -13.67 -1.83 -6.74
CA GLU A 133 -12.79 -2.80 -7.37
C GLU A 133 -11.45 -2.88 -6.64
N LEU A 134 -10.99 -4.09 -6.34
CA LEU A 134 -9.66 -4.34 -5.77
C LEU A 134 -8.59 -4.05 -6.83
N VAL A 135 -7.75 -3.06 -6.59
CA VAL A 135 -6.71 -2.61 -7.52
C VAL A 135 -5.29 -2.97 -7.07
N CYS A 136 -5.09 -3.20 -5.78
CA CYS A 136 -3.81 -3.65 -5.22
C CYS A 136 -4.03 -4.39 -3.91
N GLU A 137 -3.26 -5.45 -3.69
CA GLU A 137 -3.25 -6.20 -2.42
C GLU A 137 -1.84 -6.69 -2.13
N CYS A 138 -1.45 -6.72 -0.87
CA CYS A 138 -0.23 -7.40 -0.42
C CYS A 138 -0.31 -7.86 1.03
N LEU A 139 0.62 -8.74 1.43
CA LEU A 139 0.98 -8.99 2.82
C LEU A 139 2.22 -8.17 3.16
N ARG A 140 2.18 -7.37 4.21
CA ARG A 140 3.31 -6.60 4.71
C ARG A 140 3.68 -7.07 6.10
N SER A 141 4.95 -7.41 6.31
CA SER A 141 5.49 -7.73 7.63
C SER A 141 6.40 -6.61 8.13
N ALA A 142 6.18 -6.16 9.36
CA ALA A 142 7.00 -5.14 9.98
C ALA A 142 7.33 -5.49 11.45
N LEU A 143 8.52 -5.10 11.88
CA LEU A 143 8.96 -5.20 13.25
C LEU A 143 8.57 -3.93 14.01
N LEU A 144 7.79 -4.07 15.07
CA LEU A 144 7.31 -2.99 15.91
C LEU A 144 7.84 -3.09 17.32
N ARG A 145 7.97 -1.96 18.01
CA ARG A 145 8.20 -1.90 19.45
C ARG A 145 6.92 -2.21 20.21
N SER A 146 7.04 -2.83 21.39
CA SER A 146 5.97 -2.85 22.39
C SER A 146 5.96 -1.53 23.18
N ARG A 147 4.77 -1.12 23.62
CA ARG A 147 4.63 0.07 24.46
C ARG A 147 5.20 -0.17 25.86
N SER A 148 5.07 -1.39 26.35
CA SER A 148 5.46 -1.83 27.70
C SER A 148 6.93 -2.30 27.80
N ALA A 149 7.74 -2.04 26.77
CA ALA A 149 9.14 -2.48 26.76
C ALA A 149 10.12 -1.38 27.13
#